data_a83947243793014eea7c8cbf3f9c6dca
#
_entry.id   a83947243793014eea7c8cbf3f9c6dca
#
_cell.length_a   1.000
_cell.length_b   1.000
_cell.length_c   1.000
_cell.angle_alpha   90.00
_cell.angle_beta   90.00
_cell.angle_gamma   90.00
#
_symmetry.space_group_name_H-M   'P 1'
#
loop_
_entity.id
_entity.type
_entity.pdbx_description
1 polymer ?
#
loop_
_entity_poly.entity_id
_entity_poly.type
_entity_poly.pdbx_seq_one_letter_code
_entity_poly.pdbx_strand_id
1 'polypeptide(L)'
;MIDVKGLRKNFNGLEVLKGVDLTINKGDVVVLVGPSGCGKSTFLRCLNRLEEPDGGTITLDGEEVADKGIDAMRAKMGMVFQHFNLFPHLTVRQNITLAPVHLKRMTQAEADAKAMELLARIGLADKADVYPNTLSGGQKQRIAIVRALAMNPEVLLFDEPTSALDPEMVGEVLELMKELARGGMTMVVVTHEMGFAREVANRVIFIDEGVVKVDKPPQEFFSHIENERLRAFLSKVL
;
A
#
# COMPACT_ATOMS: atom_id res chain seq x y z
N MET A 1 -1.07 12.82 10.39
CA MET A 1 -1.35 11.38 10.19
C MET A 1 -0.05 10.59 10.25
N ILE A 2 0.77 10.48 9.21
CA ILE A 2 2.09 9.84 9.29
C ILE A 2 3.17 10.90 9.10
N ASP A 3 4.12 10.98 10.05
CA ASP A 3 5.32 11.81 9.93
C ASP A 3 6.56 10.93 9.97
N VAL A 4 7.42 11.10 8.97
CA VAL A 4 8.68 10.42 8.81
C VAL A 4 9.80 11.44 8.87
N LYS A 5 10.79 11.24 9.73
CA LYS A 5 11.92 12.15 9.90
C LYS A 5 13.23 11.40 9.88
N GLY A 6 14.08 11.78 8.93
CA GLY A 6 15.46 11.28 8.81
C GLY A 6 15.54 9.77 8.61
N LEU A 7 14.56 9.13 7.95
CA LEU A 7 14.46 7.67 7.83
C LEU A 7 15.65 7.10 7.07
N ARG A 8 16.36 6.15 7.70
CA ARG A 8 17.52 5.46 7.14
C ARG A 8 17.31 3.95 7.16
N LYS A 9 17.80 3.30 6.11
CA LYS A 9 17.86 1.84 6.04
C LYS A 9 19.09 1.38 5.29
N ASN A 10 19.80 0.41 5.87
CA ASN A 10 20.98 -0.21 5.31
C ASN A 10 20.78 -1.72 5.19
N PHE A 11 21.22 -2.31 4.09
CA PHE A 11 21.27 -3.76 3.92
C PHE A 11 22.73 -4.16 3.59
N ASN A 12 23.37 -4.85 4.51
CA ASN A 12 24.74 -5.37 4.32
C ASN A 12 25.75 -4.32 3.82
N GLY A 13 25.71 -3.11 4.36
CA GLY A 13 26.61 -2.01 3.98
C GLY A 13 26.09 -1.13 2.83
N LEU A 14 24.99 -1.50 2.17
CA LEU A 14 24.34 -0.66 1.16
C LEU A 14 23.24 0.20 1.81
N GLU A 15 23.45 1.51 1.86
CA GLU A 15 22.45 2.44 2.37
C GLU A 15 21.37 2.67 1.31
N VAL A 16 20.19 2.09 1.54
CA VAL A 16 19.04 2.12 0.63
C VAL A 16 18.14 3.32 0.88
N LEU A 17 17.97 3.74 2.14
CA LEU A 17 17.30 4.99 2.52
C LEU A 17 18.29 5.88 3.25
N LYS A 18 18.41 7.15 2.81
CA LYS A 18 19.49 8.06 3.21
C LYS A 18 18.98 9.31 3.92
N GLY A 19 18.06 9.13 4.88
CA GLY A 19 17.48 10.24 5.62
C GLY A 19 16.27 10.83 4.91
N VAL A 20 15.23 10.01 4.72
CA VAL A 20 13.97 10.44 4.08
C VAL A 20 13.09 11.15 5.09
N ASP A 21 12.67 12.38 4.75
CA ASP A 21 11.64 13.14 5.45
C ASP A 21 10.38 13.17 4.60
N LEU A 22 9.22 12.85 5.20
CA LEU A 22 7.94 12.86 4.51
C LEU A 22 6.78 12.95 5.51
N THR A 23 5.83 13.84 5.24
CA THR A 23 4.55 13.92 5.96
C THR A 23 3.41 13.45 5.04
N ILE A 24 2.54 12.58 5.54
CA ILE A 24 1.33 12.11 4.86
C ILE A 24 0.13 12.50 5.73
N ASN A 25 -0.78 13.29 5.17
CA ASN A 25 -1.98 13.75 5.87
C ASN A 25 -3.13 12.74 5.71
N LYS A 26 -4.14 12.88 6.56
CA LYS A 26 -5.36 12.08 6.43
C LYS A 26 -6.07 12.42 5.12
N GLY A 27 -6.45 11.39 4.37
CA GLY A 27 -7.08 11.53 3.06
C GLY A 27 -6.09 11.74 1.91
N ASP A 28 -4.77 11.82 2.17
CA ASP A 28 -3.78 11.87 1.11
C ASP A 28 -3.72 10.54 0.34
N VAL A 29 -3.67 10.65 -0.97
CA VAL A 29 -3.30 9.56 -1.88
C VAL A 29 -1.91 9.87 -2.43
N VAL A 30 -0.89 9.34 -1.76
CA VAL A 30 0.51 9.55 -2.10
C VAL A 30 0.99 8.42 -3.00
N VAL A 31 1.48 8.74 -4.20
CA VAL A 31 2.07 7.76 -5.11
C VAL A 31 3.59 7.92 -5.11
N LEU A 32 4.29 6.83 -4.82
CA LEU A 32 5.76 6.75 -4.83
C LEU A 32 6.23 6.14 -6.15
N VAL A 33 7.02 6.87 -6.91
CA VAL A 33 7.61 6.43 -8.18
C VAL A 33 9.13 6.56 -8.16
N GLY A 34 9.80 5.84 -9.05
CA GLY A 34 11.26 5.89 -9.18
C GLY A 34 11.83 4.58 -9.74
N PRO A 35 13.13 4.55 -10.06
CA PRO A 35 13.80 3.36 -10.61
C PRO A 35 13.68 2.15 -9.69
N SER A 36 13.85 0.95 -10.25
CA SER A 36 13.94 -0.28 -9.45
C SER A 36 15.14 -0.20 -8.51
N GLY A 37 14.97 -0.68 -7.28
CA GLY A 37 16.03 -0.68 -6.26
C GLY A 37 16.30 0.68 -5.58
N CYS A 38 15.58 1.77 -5.89
CA CYS A 38 15.81 3.08 -5.28
C CYS A 38 15.25 3.24 -3.85
N GLY A 39 14.61 2.20 -3.27
CA GLY A 39 14.15 2.20 -1.88
C GLY A 39 12.65 2.36 -1.67
N LYS A 40 11.78 2.44 -2.71
CA LYS A 40 10.32 2.65 -2.56
C LYS A 40 9.64 1.62 -1.67
N SER A 41 9.78 0.33 -2.00
CA SER A 41 9.19 -0.76 -1.21
C SER A 41 9.81 -0.84 0.19
N THR A 42 11.11 -0.54 0.32
CA THR A 42 11.78 -0.46 1.62
C THR A 42 11.18 0.66 2.46
N PHE A 43 11.00 1.85 1.90
CA PHE A 43 10.32 2.97 2.57
C PHE A 43 8.92 2.58 3.04
N LEU A 44 8.12 2.00 2.13
CA LEU A 44 6.76 1.58 2.43
C LEU A 44 6.71 0.55 3.58
N ARG A 45 7.63 -0.43 3.57
CA ARG A 45 7.73 -1.47 4.61
C ARG A 45 8.27 -0.94 5.94
N CYS A 46 9.06 0.12 5.92
CA CYS A 46 9.47 0.79 7.15
C CYS A 46 8.30 1.48 7.86
N LEU A 47 7.30 2.00 7.11
CA LEU A 47 6.15 2.69 7.73
C LEU A 47 5.40 1.83 8.73
N ASN A 48 5.28 0.52 8.48
CA ASN A 48 4.64 -0.44 9.40
C ASN A 48 5.64 -1.38 10.10
N ARG A 49 6.95 -1.07 10.03
CA ARG A 49 8.06 -1.87 10.60
C ARG A 49 8.08 -3.34 10.17
N LEU A 50 7.62 -3.65 8.96
CA LEU A 50 7.99 -4.92 8.31
C LEU A 50 9.48 -4.95 7.96
N GLU A 51 10.04 -3.78 7.65
CA GLU A 51 11.48 -3.54 7.64
C GLU A 51 11.82 -2.60 8.79
N GLU A 52 12.73 -3.00 9.65
CA GLU A 52 13.15 -2.16 10.77
C GLU A 52 14.09 -1.06 10.29
N PRO A 53 13.79 0.23 10.56
CA PRO A 53 14.69 1.31 10.21
C PRO A 53 15.98 1.25 11.02
N ASP A 54 17.11 1.64 10.41
CA ASP A 54 18.39 1.79 11.11
C ASP A 54 18.57 3.20 11.72
N GLY A 55 17.67 4.13 11.37
CA GLY A 55 17.67 5.48 11.94
C GLY A 55 16.46 6.29 11.49
N GLY A 56 16.26 7.41 12.13
CA GLY A 56 15.08 8.25 11.95
C GLY A 56 13.89 7.82 12.81
N THR A 57 12.79 8.53 12.68
CA THR A 57 11.55 8.27 13.42
C THR A 57 10.35 8.24 12.49
N ILE A 58 9.38 7.39 12.80
CA ILE A 58 8.09 7.31 12.14
C ILE A 58 7.02 7.46 13.22
N THR A 59 6.08 8.38 13.02
CA THR A 59 4.93 8.53 13.91
C THR A 59 3.62 8.37 13.14
N LEU A 60 2.61 7.80 13.78
CA LEU A 60 1.23 7.74 13.31
C LEU A 60 0.36 8.47 14.33
N ASP A 61 -0.31 9.54 13.92
CA ASP A 61 -1.12 10.42 14.76
C ASP A 61 -0.38 10.93 16.00
N GLY A 62 0.94 11.19 15.86
CA GLY A 62 1.81 11.68 16.93
C GLY A 62 2.37 10.59 17.84
N GLU A 63 1.95 9.34 17.68
CA GLU A 63 2.50 8.18 18.40
C GLU A 63 3.62 7.53 17.60
N GLU A 64 4.76 7.27 18.22
CA GLU A 64 5.89 6.65 17.53
C GLU A 64 5.58 5.19 17.16
N VAL A 65 5.86 4.81 15.91
CA VAL A 65 5.77 3.44 15.41
C VAL A 65 7.01 2.68 15.89
N ALA A 66 6.95 2.14 17.10
CA ALA A 66 8.03 1.42 17.77
C ALA A 66 7.62 -0.03 18.09
N ASP A 67 8.57 -0.87 18.51
CA ASP A 67 8.29 -2.30 18.80
C ASP A 67 7.23 -2.45 19.91
N LYS A 68 7.26 -1.57 20.88
CA LYS A 68 6.23 -1.55 21.93
C LYS A 68 4.92 -1.02 21.33
N GLY A 69 3.93 -1.90 21.22
CA GLY A 69 2.60 -1.54 20.67
C GLY A 69 2.50 -1.66 19.15
N ILE A 70 3.48 -2.27 18.49
CA ILE A 70 3.52 -2.39 17.02
C ILE A 70 2.27 -3.08 16.44
N ASP A 71 1.69 -4.06 17.13
CA ASP A 71 0.49 -4.75 16.65
C ASP A 71 -0.73 -3.82 16.63
N ALA A 72 -0.85 -2.90 17.59
CA ALA A 72 -1.90 -1.89 17.60
C ALA A 72 -1.72 -0.89 16.45
N MET A 73 -0.48 -0.50 16.14
CA MET A 73 -0.13 0.37 15.01
C MET A 73 -0.38 -0.34 13.68
N ARG A 74 0.08 -1.59 13.52
CA ARG A 74 -0.17 -2.40 12.31
C ARG A 74 -1.65 -2.61 12.04
N ALA A 75 -2.47 -2.69 13.07
CA ALA A 75 -3.91 -2.81 12.92
C ALA A 75 -4.58 -1.55 12.36
N LYS A 76 -3.92 -0.38 12.46
CA LYS A 76 -4.34 0.89 11.83
C LYS A 76 -3.83 1.01 10.39
N MET A 77 -2.82 0.21 9.99
CA MET A 77 -2.18 0.25 8.67
C MET A 77 -2.42 -1.05 7.91
N GLY A 78 -3.31 -1.05 6.93
CA GLY A 78 -3.47 -2.18 6.02
C GLY A 78 -2.32 -2.24 5.02
N MET A 79 -1.74 -3.43 4.78
CA MET A 79 -0.70 -3.64 3.77
C MET A 79 -1.18 -4.59 2.68
N VAL A 80 -1.01 -4.18 1.43
CA VAL A 80 -1.30 -4.97 0.23
C VAL A 80 0.00 -5.15 -0.55
N PHE A 81 0.36 -6.39 -0.80
CA PHE A 81 1.63 -6.77 -1.41
C PHE A 81 1.48 -7.06 -2.90
N GLN A 82 2.59 -7.05 -3.61
CA GLN A 82 2.72 -7.49 -5.00
C GLN A 82 2.22 -8.93 -5.21
N HIS A 83 2.63 -9.85 -4.32
CA HIS A 83 2.19 -11.24 -4.31
C HIS A 83 1.07 -11.40 -3.28
N PHE A 84 -0.13 -11.31 -3.63
CA PHE A 84 -1.41 -11.42 -2.87
C PHE A 84 -1.31 -11.84 -1.40
N ASN A 85 -0.38 -12.73 -1.05
CA ASN A 85 -0.10 -13.28 0.28
C ASN A 85 -1.34 -13.84 0.99
N LEU A 86 -2.25 -14.44 0.22
CA LEU A 86 -3.38 -15.17 0.78
C LEU A 86 -2.90 -16.52 1.35
N PHE A 87 -3.45 -16.92 2.48
CA PHE A 87 -3.18 -18.21 3.08
C PHE A 87 -3.83 -19.32 2.23
N PRO A 88 -3.06 -20.21 1.56
CA PRO A 88 -3.61 -21.15 0.59
C PRO A 88 -4.46 -22.25 1.22
N HIS A 89 -4.28 -22.51 2.51
CA HIS A 89 -5.01 -23.52 3.30
C HIS A 89 -6.27 -22.98 3.97
N LEU A 90 -6.58 -21.70 3.81
CA LEU A 90 -7.79 -21.04 4.29
C LEU A 90 -8.68 -20.67 3.12
N THR A 91 -10.01 -20.73 3.32
CA THR A 91 -10.96 -20.19 2.33
C THR A 91 -10.81 -18.66 2.21
N VAL A 92 -11.44 -18.08 1.21
CA VAL A 92 -11.45 -16.61 1.01
C VAL A 92 -12.02 -15.92 2.26
N ARG A 93 -13.17 -16.36 2.75
CA ARG A 93 -13.80 -15.83 3.97
C ARG A 93 -12.87 -15.95 5.17
N GLN A 94 -12.26 -17.11 5.37
CA GLN A 94 -11.30 -17.31 6.47
C GLN A 94 -10.07 -16.42 6.36
N ASN A 95 -9.55 -16.17 5.15
CA ASN A 95 -8.47 -15.20 4.93
C ASN A 95 -8.84 -13.78 5.39
N ILE A 96 -10.09 -13.37 5.17
CA ILE A 96 -10.58 -12.04 5.53
C ILE A 96 -10.86 -11.94 7.04
N THR A 97 -11.43 -12.98 7.64
CA THR A 97 -11.88 -12.97 9.04
C THR A 97 -10.77 -13.28 10.04
N LEU A 98 -9.66 -13.88 9.61
CA LEU A 98 -8.59 -14.36 10.49
C LEU A 98 -8.07 -13.26 11.43
N ALA A 99 -7.65 -12.12 10.89
CA ALA A 99 -7.03 -11.07 11.68
C ALA A 99 -8.02 -10.38 12.62
N PRO A 100 -9.23 -9.93 12.19
CA PRO A 100 -10.21 -9.33 13.09
C PRO A 100 -10.59 -10.22 14.26
N VAL A 101 -10.75 -11.53 14.05
CA VAL A 101 -11.11 -12.50 15.09
C VAL A 101 -9.93 -12.81 16.01
N HIS A 102 -8.75 -13.11 15.42
CA HIS A 102 -7.55 -13.45 16.18
C HIS A 102 -7.11 -12.33 17.12
N LEU A 103 -7.19 -11.08 16.63
CA LEU A 103 -6.90 -9.88 17.43
C LEU A 103 -8.06 -9.44 18.32
N LYS A 104 -9.12 -10.24 18.42
CA LYS A 104 -10.30 -9.99 19.30
C LYS A 104 -10.96 -8.62 19.05
N ARG A 105 -10.92 -8.13 17.82
CA ARG A 105 -11.58 -6.88 17.41
C ARG A 105 -13.03 -7.10 16.99
N MET A 106 -13.34 -8.32 16.54
CA MET A 106 -14.68 -8.76 16.13
C MET A 106 -14.92 -10.18 16.62
N THR A 107 -16.17 -10.49 16.91
CA THR A 107 -16.61 -11.88 17.03
C THR A 107 -16.57 -12.57 15.66
N GLN A 108 -16.61 -13.91 15.64
CA GLN A 108 -16.64 -14.64 14.36
C GLN A 108 -17.85 -14.22 13.49
N ALA A 109 -19.01 -14.04 14.11
CA ALA A 109 -20.24 -13.67 13.38
C ALA A 109 -20.14 -12.26 12.76
N GLU A 110 -19.58 -11.29 13.49
CA GLU A 110 -19.35 -9.93 12.99
C GLU A 110 -18.33 -9.93 11.84
N ALA A 111 -17.22 -10.68 12.00
CA ALA A 111 -16.19 -10.80 10.97
C ALA A 111 -16.73 -11.49 9.71
N ASP A 112 -17.57 -12.53 9.83
CA ASP A 112 -18.19 -13.20 8.71
C ASP A 112 -19.16 -12.27 7.97
N ALA A 113 -19.98 -11.50 8.69
CA ALA A 113 -20.86 -10.50 8.10
C ALA A 113 -20.07 -9.42 7.35
N LYS A 114 -18.98 -8.91 7.96
CA LYS A 114 -18.08 -7.92 7.34
C LYS A 114 -17.38 -8.49 6.11
N ALA A 115 -16.92 -9.73 6.16
CA ALA A 115 -16.30 -10.40 5.02
C ALA A 115 -17.26 -10.51 3.85
N MET A 116 -18.52 -10.91 4.10
CA MET A 116 -19.55 -11.01 3.05
C MET A 116 -19.91 -9.65 2.45
N GLU A 117 -20.01 -8.58 3.27
CA GLU A 117 -20.19 -7.20 2.81
C GLU A 117 -19.06 -6.78 1.85
N LEU A 118 -17.81 -6.99 2.27
CA LEU A 118 -16.64 -6.62 1.48
C LEU A 118 -16.52 -7.45 0.20
N LEU A 119 -16.81 -8.74 0.25
CA LEU A 119 -16.82 -9.60 -0.93
C LEU A 119 -17.93 -9.22 -1.92
N ALA A 120 -19.12 -8.84 -1.44
CA ALA A 120 -20.19 -8.34 -2.29
C ALA A 120 -19.77 -7.03 -3.00
N ARG A 121 -19.10 -6.12 -2.29
CA ARG A 121 -18.58 -4.86 -2.86
C ARG A 121 -17.65 -5.09 -4.05
N ILE A 122 -16.85 -6.14 -4.05
CA ILE A 122 -15.92 -6.49 -5.15
C ILE A 122 -16.50 -7.53 -6.12
N GLY A 123 -17.78 -7.89 -6.01
CA GLY A 123 -18.45 -8.86 -6.89
C GLY A 123 -17.97 -10.30 -6.72
N LEU A 124 -17.48 -10.70 -5.54
CA LEU A 124 -16.90 -12.03 -5.28
C LEU A 124 -17.58 -12.73 -4.09
N ALA A 125 -18.84 -12.39 -3.77
CA ALA A 125 -19.56 -13.02 -2.66
C ALA A 125 -19.75 -14.54 -2.86
N ASP A 126 -19.90 -15.01 -4.10
CA ASP A 126 -19.97 -16.42 -4.48
C ASP A 126 -18.67 -17.20 -4.26
N LYS A 127 -17.56 -16.50 -4.06
CA LYS A 127 -16.22 -17.06 -3.83
C LYS A 127 -15.84 -17.16 -2.35
N ALA A 128 -16.74 -16.85 -1.43
CA ALA A 128 -16.43 -16.79 0.02
C ALA A 128 -15.83 -18.12 0.55
N ASP A 129 -16.34 -19.25 0.09
CA ASP A 129 -16.00 -20.58 0.62
C ASP A 129 -15.04 -21.38 -0.27
N VAL A 130 -14.47 -20.75 -1.32
CA VAL A 130 -13.44 -21.39 -2.15
C VAL A 130 -12.03 -21.08 -1.63
N TYR A 131 -11.05 -21.86 -2.05
CA TYR A 131 -9.65 -21.68 -1.71
C TYR A 131 -8.92 -20.78 -2.74
N PRO A 132 -7.89 -20.03 -2.35
CA PRO A 132 -7.18 -19.10 -3.23
C PRO A 132 -6.61 -19.69 -4.53
N ASN A 133 -6.25 -20.99 -4.54
CA ASN A 133 -5.69 -21.65 -5.72
C ASN A 133 -6.66 -21.72 -6.91
N THR A 134 -7.96 -21.59 -6.69
CA THR A 134 -8.99 -21.61 -7.74
C THR A 134 -9.30 -20.25 -8.35
N LEU A 135 -8.65 -19.19 -7.88
CA LEU A 135 -8.93 -17.80 -8.24
C LEU A 135 -7.92 -17.26 -9.25
N SER A 136 -8.37 -16.32 -10.10
CA SER A 136 -7.47 -15.55 -10.96
C SER A 136 -6.58 -14.59 -10.14
N GLY A 137 -5.50 -14.07 -10.76
CA GLY A 137 -4.63 -13.09 -10.13
C GLY A 137 -5.37 -11.84 -9.66
N GLY A 138 -6.21 -11.26 -10.51
CA GLY A 138 -7.02 -10.07 -10.17
C GLY A 138 -8.02 -10.34 -9.03
N GLN A 139 -8.66 -11.51 -9.01
CA GLN A 139 -9.51 -11.92 -7.90
C GLN A 139 -8.73 -12.02 -6.58
N LYS A 140 -7.56 -12.68 -6.59
CA LYS A 140 -6.68 -12.78 -5.42
C LYS A 140 -6.26 -11.41 -4.90
N GLN A 141 -5.92 -10.49 -5.80
CA GLN A 141 -5.49 -9.14 -5.40
C GLN A 141 -6.64 -8.33 -4.81
N ARG A 142 -7.84 -8.38 -5.41
CA ARG A 142 -9.02 -7.72 -4.84
C ARG A 142 -9.37 -8.29 -3.45
N ILE A 143 -9.25 -9.60 -3.27
CA ILE A 143 -9.43 -10.25 -1.96
C ILE A 143 -8.34 -9.82 -0.96
N ALA A 144 -7.08 -9.66 -1.39
CA ALA A 144 -6.03 -9.15 -0.53
C ALA A 144 -6.30 -7.70 -0.07
N ILE A 145 -6.87 -6.87 -0.94
CA ILE A 145 -7.30 -5.50 -0.59
C ILE A 145 -8.44 -5.55 0.45
N VAL A 146 -9.51 -6.32 0.22
CA VAL A 146 -10.61 -6.39 1.18
C VAL A 146 -10.23 -7.06 2.48
N ARG A 147 -9.26 -8.00 2.48
CA ARG A 147 -8.66 -8.54 3.70
C ARG A 147 -8.01 -7.43 4.54
N ALA A 148 -7.27 -6.51 3.90
CA ALA A 148 -6.70 -5.37 4.60
C ALA A 148 -7.79 -4.43 5.13
N LEU A 149 -8.84 -4.19 4.35
CA LEU A 149 -9.99 -3.36 4.75
C LEU A 149 -10.82 -3.94 5.92
N ALA A 150 -10.83 -5.27 6.10
CA ALA A 150 -11.58 -5.92 7.18
C ALA A 150 -11.14 -5.47 8.57
N MET A 151 -9.92 -4.97 8.72
CA MET A 151 -9.40 -4.40 9.96
C MET A 151 -9.84 -2.96 10.23
N ASN A 152 -10.60 -2.33 9.32
CA ASN A 152 -10.93 -0.90 9.32
C ASN A 152 -9.71 -0.01 9.50
N PRO A 153 -8.69 -0.13 8.62
CA PRO A 153 -7.45 0.62 8.76
C PRO A 153 -7.66 2.12 8.51
N GLU A 154 -6.80 2.94 9.11
CA GLU A 154 -6.76 4.39 8.88
C GLU A 154 -5.95 4.75 7.62
N VAL A 155 -5.02 3.87 7.22
CA VAL A 155 -4.20 4.01 6.02
C VAL A 155 -4.00 2.67 5.33
N LEU A 156 -3.96 2.67 3.99
CA LEU A 156 -3.59 1.51 3.17
C LEU A 156 -2.25 1.75 2.49
N LEU A 157 -1.36 0.79 2.64
CA LEU A 157 -0.04 0.74 2.02
C LEU A 157 -0.07 -0.27 0.88
N PHE A 158 0.25 0.15 -0.34
CA PHE A 158 0.27 -0.71 -1.53
C PHE A 158 1.68 -0.84 -2.09
N ASP A 159 2.22 -2.06 -2.08
CA ASP A 159 3.54 -2.37 -2.62
C ASP A 159 3.38 -3.06 -3.99
N GLU A 160 3.39 -2.27 -5.07
CA GLU A 160 3.25 -2.71 -6.46
C GLU A 160 2.04 -3.66 -6.70
N PRO A 161 0.80 -3.24 -6.38
CA PRO A 161 -0.36 -4.14 -6.31
C PRO A 161 -0.77 -4.75 -7.64
N THR A 162 -0.27 -4.26 -8.78
CA THR A 162 -0.63 -4.73 -10.13
C THR A 162 0.49 -5.46 -10.85
N SER A 163 1.74 -5.40 -10.35
CA SER A 163 2.92 -5.90 -11.09
C SER A 163 2.99 -7.43 -11.27
N ALA A 164 2.21 -8.19 -10.48
CA ALA A 164 2.10 -9.64 -10.61
C ALA A 164 0.82 -10.09 -11.37
N LEU A 165 0.13 -9.15 -12.06
CA LEU A 165 -1.13 -9.39 -12.76
C LEU A 165 -0.93 -9.37 -14.28
N ASP A 166 -1.76 -10.17 -14.96
CA ASP A 166 -1.92 -10.03 -16.40
C ASP A 166 -2.60 -8.68 -16.72
N PRO A 167 -2.24 -8.03 -17.85
CA PRO A 167 -2.76 -6.71 -18.21
C PRO A 167 -4.30 -6.59 -18.19
N GLU A 168 -5.00 -7.66 -18.55
CA GLU A 168 -6.47 -7.72 -18.57
C GLU A 168 -7.08 -7.59 -17.16
N MET A 169 -6.32 -7.96 -16.11
CA MET A 169 -6.78 -7.96 -14.72
C MET A 169 -6.41 -6.67 -13.95
N VAL A 170 -5.49 -5.87 -14.48
CA VAL A 170 -5.00 -4.64 -13.85
C VAL A 170 -6.14 -3.63 -13.64
N GLY A 171 -7.00 -3.48 -14.64
CA GLY A 171 -8.09 -2.50 -14.61
C GLY A 171 -9.03 -2.66 -13.42
N GLU A 172 -9.44 -3.88 -13.10
CA GLU A 172 -10.36 -4.16 -11.98
C GLU A 172 -9.75 -3.80 -10.60
N VAL A 173 -8.45 -4.03 -10.44
CA VAL A 173 -7.74 -3.68 -9.20
C VAL A 173 -7.58 -2.17 -9.08
N LEU A 174 -7.23 -1.50 -10.18
CA LEU A 174 -7.10 -0.03 -10.19
C LEU A 174 -8.44 0.66 -9.93
N GLU A 175 -9.56 0.16 -10.49
CA GLU A 175 -10.89 0.74 -10.22
C GLU A 175 -11.26 0.60 -8.73
N LEU A 176 -11.01 -0.54 -8.10
CA LEU A 176 -11.20 -0.69 -6.65
C LEU A 176 -10.35 0.32 -5.86
N MET A 177 -9.07 0.51 -6.23
CA MET A 177 -8.21 1.49 -5.58
C MET A 177 -8.71 2.93 -5.79
N LYS A 178 -9.22 3.27 -6.98
CA LYS A 178 -9.84 4.57 -7.26
C LYS A 178 -11.09 4.81 -6.41
N GLU A 179 -11.92 3.78 -6.26
CA GLU A 179 -13.11 3.84 -5.40
C GLU A 179 -12.72 4.13 -3.94
N LEU A 180 -11.68 3.46 -3.42
CA LEU A 180 -11.18 3.70 -2.06
C LEU A 180 -10.65 5.12 -1.89
N ALA A 181 -9.91 5.64 -2.86
CA ALA A 181 -9.41 7.01 -2.86
C ALA A 181 -10.54 8.05 -2.86
N ARG A 182 -11.55 7.87 -3.72
CA ARG A 182 -12.76 8.73 -3.75
C ARG A 182 -13.55 8.66 -2.44
N GLY A 183 -13.49 7.53 -1.73
CA GLY A 183 -14.05 7.34 -0.40
C GLY A 183 -13.25 8.02 0.73
N GLY A 184 -12.16 8.73 0.43
CA GLY A 184 -11.33 9.44 1.40
C GLY A 184 -10.33 8.56 2.16
N MET A 185 -10.04 7.34 1.68
CA MET A 185 -9.03 6.46 2.26
C MET A 185 -7.64 7.09 2.10
N THR A 186 -6.88 7.19 3.19
CA THR A 186 -5.47 7.56 3.13
C THR A 186 -4.67 6.42 2.51
N MET A 187 -3.89 6.71 1.47
CA MET A 187 -3.18 5.67 0.73
C MET A 187 -1.74 6.07 0.45
N VAL A 188 -0.82 5.12 0.59
CA VAL A 188 0.56 5.24 0.10
C VAL A 188 0.79 4.10 -0.89
N VAL A 189 1.05 4.44 -2.14
CA VAL A 189 1.05 3.48 -3.25
C VAL A 189 2.39 3.51 -3.97
N VAL A 190 3.12 2.41 -3.94
CA VAL A 190 4.24 2.17 -4.85
C VAL A 190 3.68 1.52 -6.10
N THR A 191 3.82 2.16 -7.26
CA THR A 191 3.29 1.65 -8.52
C THR A 191 4.05 2.16 -9.73
N HIS A 192 3.93 1.44 -10.85
CA HIS A 192 4.36 1.86 -12.19
C HIS A 192 3.18 2.33 -13.05
N GLU A 193 1.96 2.33 -12.51
CA GLU A 193 0.74 2.76 -13.20
C GLU A 193 0.63 4.30 -13.21
N MET A 194 1.28 4.95 -14.19
CA MET A 194 1.30 6.41 -14.26
C MET A 194 -0.09 7.00 -14.54
N GLY A 195 -0.96 6.26 -15.23
CA GLY A 195 -2.37 6.64 -15.43
C GLY A 195 -3.11 6.77 -14.10
N PHE A 196 -2.95 5.80 -13.21
CA PHE A 196 -3.50 5.85 -11.86
C PHE A 196 -2.95 7.05 -11.07
N ALA A 197 -1.63 7.26 -11.10
CA ALA A 197 -1.01 8.38 -10.41
C ALA A 197 -1.55 9.74 -10.88
N ARG A 198 -1.79 9.91 -12.20
CA ARG A 198 -2.36 11.14 -12.77
C ARG A 198 -3.80 11.40 -12.37
N GLU A 199 -4.61 10.32 -12.29
CA GLU A 199 -6.06 10.43 -12.08
C GLU A 199 -6.43 10.57 -10.60
N VAL A 200 -5.70 9.91 -9.70
CA VAL A 200 -6.17 9.67 -8.33
C VAL A 200 -5.26 10.25 -7.27
N ALA A 201 -3.95 10.33 -7.52
CA ALA A 201 -3.02 10.88 -6.54
C ALA A 201 -3.28 12.37 -6.29
N ASN A 202 -3.13 12.82 -5.06
CA ASN A 202 -3.01 14.24 -4.75
C ASN A 202 -1.53 14.66 -4.60
N ARG A 203 -0.63 13.71 -4.40
CA ARG A 203 0.83 13.92 -4.37
C ARG A 203 1.55 12.77 -5.06
N VAL A 204 2.51 13.11 -5.91
CA VAL A 204 3.42 12.15 -6.54
C VAL A 204 4.84 12.45 -6.10
N ILE A 205 5.50 11.43 -5.56
CA ILE A 205 6.83 11.55 -4.98
C ILE A 205 7.80 10.72 -5.80
N PHE A 206 8.86 11.35 -6.30
CA PHE A 206 9.95 10.67 -6.97
C PHE A 206 11.07 10.38 -5.97
N ILE A 207 11.31 9.09 -5.73
CA ILE A 207 12.44 8.59 -4.93
C ILE A 207 13.52 8.10 -5.89
N ASP A 208 14.72 8.59 -5.71
CA ASP A 208 15.90 8.12 -6.43
C ASP A 208 17.12 8.17 -5.51
N GLU A 209 18.00 7.17 -5.62
CA GLU A 209 19.23 7.04 -4.81
C GLU A 209 18.97 7.09 -3.29
N GLY A 210 17.82 6.63 -2.83
CA GLY A 210 17.45 6.55 -1.41
C GLY A 210 16.98 7.85 -0.77
N VAL A 211 16.67 8.88 -1.57
CA VAL A 211 16.15 10.17 -1.10
C VAL A 211 14.95 10.62 -1.93
N VAL A 212 14.10 11.46 -1.34
CA VAL A 212 13.04 12.17 -2.06
C VAL A 212 13.68 13.26 -2.91
N LYS A 213 13.50 13.19 -4.23
CA LYS A 213 14.02 14.18 -5.19
C LYS A 213 12.96 15.19 -5.61
N VAL A 214 11.70 14.74 -5.71
CA VAL A 214 10.55 15.58 -6.11
C VAL A 214 9.32 15.13 -5.33
N ASP A 215 8.53 16.09 -4.87
CA ASP A 215 7.23 15.91 -4.22
C ASP A 215 6.30 17.02 -4.74
N LYS A 216 5.37 16.66 -5.61
CA LYS A 216 4.49 17.63 -6.29
C LYS A 216 3.10 17.04 -6.55
N PRO A 217 2.07 17.90 -6.71
CA PRO A 217 0.79 17.46 -7.26
C PRO A 217 0.96 16.86 -8.66
N PRO A 218 0.08 15.92 -9.08
CA PRO A 218 0.22 15.22 -10.37
C PRO A 218 0.34 16.16 -11.57
N GLN A 219 -0.45 17.25 -11.63
CA GLN A 219 -0.41 18.20 -12.74
C GLN A 219 0.98 18.80 -12.92
N GLU A 220 1.64 19.22 -11.82
CA GLU A 220 2.99 19.79 -11.87
C GLU A 220 4.04 18.70 -12.10
N PHE A 221 3.88 17.55 -11.46
CA PHE A 221 4.82 16.44 -11.55
C PHE A 221 5.02 15.96 -13.00
N PHE A 222 3.95 15.87 -13.78
CA PHE A 222 3.98 15.36 -15.14
C PHE A 222 4.15 16.43 -16.24
N SER A 223 3.92 17.72 -15.94
CA SER A 223 4.00 18.79 -16.92
C SER A 223 5.24 19.68 -16.80
N HIS A 224 5.73 19.92 -15.58
CA HIS A 224 6.89 20.79 -15.32
C HIS A 224 8.05 19.99 -14.72
N ILE A 225 8.76 19.26 -15.61
CA ILE A 225 9.83 18.35 -15.21
C ILE A 225 11.18 19.11 -15.23
N GLU A 226 11.52 19.75 -14.12
CA GLU A 226 12.81 20.42 -13.94
C GLU A 226 13.95 19.47 -13.64
N ASN A 227 13.65 18.39 -12.87
CA ASN A 227 14.64 17.40 -12.44
C ASN A 227 15.00 16.47 -13.63
N GLU A 228 16.27 16.47 -14.04
CA GLU A 228 16.76 15.68 -15.17
C GLU A 228 16.61 14.17 -14.95
N ARG A 229 16.81 13.69 -13.72
CA ARG A 229 16.65 12.26 -13.37
C ARG A 229 15.19 11.84 -13.49
N LEU A 230 14.25 12.68 -13.04
CA LEU A 230 12.82 12.46 -13.21
C LEU A 230 12.45 12.45 -14.71
N ARG A 231 12.97 13.38 -15.50
CA ARG A 231 12.75 13.43 -16.95
C ARG A 231 13.22 12.15 -17.62
N ALA A 232 14.44 11.70 -17.30
CA ALA A 232 14.99 10.45 -17.84
C ALA A 232 14.23 9.21 -17.37
N PHE A 233 13.64 9.22 -16.19
CA PHE A 233 12.78 8.15 -15.70
C PHE A 233 11.44 8.12 -16.45
N LEU A 234 10.75 9.25 -16.53
CA LEU A 234 9.43 9.33 -17.18
C LEU A 234 9.48 9.02 -18.67
N SER A 235 10.55 9.40 -19.38
CA SER A 235 10.72 9.07 -20.82
C SER A 235 10.85 7.56 -21.11
N LYS A 236 11.06 6.72 -20.08
CA LYS A 236 11.12 5.26 -20.22
C LYS A 236 9.83 4.56 -19.82
N VAL A 237 8.96 5.26 -19.08
CA VAL A 237 7.76 4.67 -18.48
C VAL A 237 6.47 5.18 -19.15
N LEU A 238 6.52 6.37 -19.77
CA LEU A 238 5.46 6.98 -20.57
C LEU A 238 5.68 6.74 -22.07
#